data_3a0c44e307b6248586542a959551bdbd
#
_entry.id   3a0c44e307b6248586542a959551bdbd
#
_cell.length_a   1.000
_cell.length_b   1.000
_cell.length_c   1.000
_cell.angle_alpha   90.00
_cell.angle_beta   90.00
_cell.angle_gamma   90.00
#
_symmetry.space_group_name_H-M   'P 1'
#
loop_
_entity.id
_entity.type
_entity.pdbx_description
1 polymer ?
#
loop_
_entity_poly.entity_id
_entity_poly.type
_entity_poly.pdbx_seq_one_letter_code
_entity_poly.pdbx_strand_id
1 'polypeptide(L)'
;NLMWLTLARPSEVVEAEWAEFDLEAAVWRIPAERMKKRKEHLIPLPYQAVTLLKGMHTLTGTKKHLFPHRDDRTKPMVTASFRQMLHVLDWSGKFSPHATRTTGSTRLNEMGYSPDWVERQLAHEEPNAVRRTYNHADYFKDRAVMMQQWADLLDQWKKGESNVIPLKQERAA
;
A
#
# COMPACT_ATOMS: atom_id res chain seq x y z
N ASN A 1 0.95 2.11 9.64
CA ASN A 1 1.92 1.17 9.02
C ASN A 1 1.40 0.58 7.70
N LEU A 2 0.14 0.08 7.59
CA LEU A 2 -0.35 -0.57 6.37
C LEU A 2 -0.25 0.31 5.11
N MET A 3 -0.56 1.61 5.21
CA MET A 3 -0.41 2.57 4.10
C MET A 3 1.03 2.67 3.60
N TRP A 4 2.03 2.65 4.49
CA TRP A 4 3.44 2.66 4.11
C TRP A 4 3.84 1.35 3.41
N LEU A 5 3.37 0.21 3.91
CA LEU A 5 3.72 -1.11 3.41
C LEU A 5 3.04 -1.46 2.08
N THR A 6 1.93 -0.80 1.73
CA THR A 6 1.14 -1.12 0.52
C THR A 6 1.06 0.02 -0.48
N LEU A 7 1.36 1.24 -0.05
CA LEU A 7 1.16 2.48 -0.81
C LEU A 7 -0.30 2.68 -1.28
N ALA A 8 -1.27 2.01 -0.64
CA ALA A 8 -2.69 2.16 -0.91
C ALA A 8 -3.20 3.55 -0.50
N ARG A 9 -4.32 3.99 -1.08
CA ARG A 9 -4.94 5.27 -0.71
C ARG A 9 -5.54 5.20 0.70
N PRO A 10 -5.59 6.34 1.42
CA PRO A 10 -6.22 6.39 2.74
C PRO A 10 -7.64 5.80 2.76
N SER A 11 -8.48 6.12 1.77
CA SER A 11 -9.84 5.57 1.65
C SER A 11 -9.84 4.05 1.44
N GLU A 12 -8.94 3.54 0.60
CA GLU A 12 -8.81 2.11 0.35
C GLU A 12 -8.48 1.36 1.64
N VAL A 13 -7.60 1.94 2.48
CA VAL A 13 -7.19 1.33 3.76
C VAL A 13 -8.30 1.38 4.81
N VAL A 14 -8.97 2.53 5.00
CA VAL A 14 -9.99 2.63 6.06
C VAL A 14 -11.24 1.79 5.76
N GLU A 15 -11.58 1.62 4.49
CA GLU A 15 -12.73 0.85 4.04
C GLU A 15 -12.41 -0.64 3.83
N ALA A 16 -11.15 -1.07 4.04
CA ALA A 16 -10.73 -2.45 3.80
C ALA A 16 -11.56 -3.47 4.59
N GLU A 17 -11.97 -4.53 3.89
CA GLU A 17 -12.69 -5.66 4.47
C GLU A 17 -11.77 -6.88 4.58
N TRP A 18 -11.95 -7.69 5.63
CA TRP A 18 -11.14 -8.90 5.81
C TRP A 18 -11.24 -9.88 4.63
N ALA A 19 -12.40 -9.96 3.99
CA ALA A 19 -12.63 -10.81 2.82
C ALA A 19 -11.76 -10.46 1.60
N GLU A 20 -11.13 -9.27 1.60
CA GLU A 20 -10.25 -8.82 0.52
C GLU A 20 -8.82 -9.35 0.65
N PHE A 21 -8.45 -9.90 1.80
CA PHE A 21 -7.08 -10.33 2.09
C PHE A 21 -6.92 -11.84 2.00
N ASP A 22 -6.06 -12.28 1.10
CA ASP A 22 -5.49 -13.62 1.10
C ASP A 22 -4.09 -13.55 1.73
N LEU A 23 -4.01 -13.88 3.03
CA LEU A 23 -2.77 -13.79 3.77
C LEU A 23 -1.80 -14.96 3.50
N GLU A 24 -2.29 -16.06 2.90
CA GLU A 24 -1.45 -17.18 2.48
C GLU A 24 -0.79 -16.88 1.15
N ALA A 25 -1.58 -16.39 0.18
CA ALA A 25 -1.06 -15.92 -1.10
C ALA A 25 -0.35 -14.55 -1.01
N ALA A 26 -0.38 -13.89 0.15
CA ALA A 26 0.15 -12.54 0.39
C ALA A 26 -0.40 -11.50 -0.60
N VAL A 27 -1.72 -11.46 -0.76
CA VAL A 27 -2.43 -10.58 -1.70
C VAL A 27 -3.56 -9.83 -1.00
N TRP A 28 -3.67 -8.53 -1.26
CA TRP A 28 -4.86 -7.75 -1.00
C TRP A 28 -5.58 -7.45 -2.31
N ARG A 29 -6.79 -7.95 -2.46
CA ARG A 29 -7.64 -7.79 -3.64
C ARG A 29 -8.71 -6.74 -3.37
N ILE A 30 -8.53 -5.52 -3.87
CA ILE A 30 -9.53 -4.46 -3.76
C ILE A 30 -10.53 -4.62 -4.92
N PRO A 31 -11.82 -4.88 -4.65
CA PRO A 31 -12.79 -5.11 -5.69
C PRO A 31 -13.10 -3.83 -6.48
N ALA A 32 -13.55 -3.99 -7.72
CA ALA A 32 -13.78 -2.89 -8.65
C ALA A 32 -14.75 -1.82 -8.11
N GLU A 33 -15.74 -2.23 -7.31
CA GLU A 33 -16.77 -1.36 -6.73
C GLU A 33 -16.16 -0.32 -5.79
N ARG A 34 -15.07 -0.67 -5.11
CA ARG A 34 -14.34 0.21 -4.19
C ARG A 34 -13.30 1.09 -4.88
N MET A 35 -12.96 0.77 -6.12
CA MET A 35 -11.96 1.52 -6.88
C MET A 35 -12.57 2.68 -7.64
N LYS A 36 -11.93 3.86 -7.58
CA LYS A 36 -12.37 5.07 -8.31
C LYS A 36 -12.59 4.81 -9.82
N LYS A 37 -11.81 3.90 -10.40
CA LYS A 37 -11.83 3.57 -11.84
C LYS A 37 -12.61 2.28 -12.15
N ARG A 38 -13.36 1.75 -11.19
CA ARG A 38 -14.16 0.53 -11.38
C ARG A 38 -13.38 -0.65 -11.98
N LYS A 39 -12.10 -0.77 -11.64
CA LYS A 39 -11.23 -1.86 -12.03
C LYS A 39 -10.59 -2.46 -10.78
N GLU A 40 -10.67 -3.78 -10.63
CA GLU A 40 -10.02 -4.51 -9.54
C GLU A 40 -8.54 -4.15 -9.43
N HIS A 41 -8.04 -4.04 -8.21
CA HIS A 41 -6.64 -3.77 -7.95
C HIS A 41 -6.04 -4.82 -7.00
N LEU A 42 -5.00 -5.52 -7.49
CA LEU A 42 -4.25 -6.49 -6.71
C LEU A 42 -3.01 -5.81 -6.12
N ILE A 43 -2.88 -5.86 -4.81
CA ILE A 43 -1.72 -5.34 -4.07
C ILE A 43 -0.94 -6.51 -3.48
N PRO A 44 0.32 -6.75 -3.90
CA PRO A 44 1.18 -7.71 -3.24
C PRO A 44 1.52 -7.22 -1.83
N LEU A 45 1.40 -8.11 -0.86
CA LEU A 45 1.67 -7.82 0.53
C LEU A 45 3.09 -8.27 0.90
N PRO A 46 4.00 -7.37 1.30
CA PRO A 46 5.27 -7.77 1.86
C PRO A 46 5.07 -8.49 3.21
N TYR A 47 6.06 -9.26 3.62
CA TYR A 47 6.02 -10.05 4.86
C TYR A 47 5.61 -9.21 6.09
N GLN A 48 6.09 -7.98 6.19
CA GLN A 48 5.76 -7.05 7.27
C GLN A 48 4.26 -6.69 7.28
N ALA A 49 3.64 -6.57 6.10
CA ALA A 49 2.20 -6.31 5.99
C ALA A 49 1.39 -7.55 6.40
N VAL A 50 1.80 -8.74 5.97
CA VAL A 50 1.16 -10.00 6.37
C VAL A 50 1.25 -10.19 7.89
N THR A 51 2.41 -9.95 8.48
CA THR A 51 2.62 -10.03 9.94
C THR A 51 1.72 -9.04 10.68
N LEU A 52 1.66 -7.78 10.21
CA LEU A 52 0.77 -6.76 10.76
C LEU A 52 -0.70 -7.21 10.71
N LEU A 53 -1.14 -7.71 9.56
CA LEU A 53 -2.53 -8.13 9.34
C LEU A 53 -2.89 -9.37 10.19
N LYS A 54 -2.00 -10.33 10.32
CA LYS A 54 -2.20 -11.48 11.24
C LYS A 54 -2.38 -11.01 12.68
N GLY A 55 -1.56 -10.07 13.14
CA GLY A 55 -1.72 -9.47 14.48
C GLY A 55 -3.04 -8.71 14.61
N MET A 56 -3.47 -7.96 13.58
CA MET A 56 -4.76 -7.25 13.59
C MET A 56 -5.96 -8.19 13.54
N HIS A 57 -5.83 -9.35 12.90
CA HIS A 57 -6.90 -10.35 12.81
C HIS A 57 -7.33 -10.84 14.20
N THR A 58 -6.44 -10.91 15.16
CA THR A 58 -6.78 -11.26 16.56
C THR A 58 -7.71 -10.23 17.21
N LEU A 59 -7.71 -8.98 16.73
CA LEU A 59 -8.49 -7.88 17.29
C LEU A 59 -9.82 -7.64 16.55
N THR A 60 -9.79 -7.75 15.22
CA THR A 60 -10.94 -7.40 14.38
C THR A 60 -11.36 -8.46 13.36
N GLY A 61 -10.71 -9.64 13.36
CA GLY A 61 -10.95 -10.71 12.39
C GLY A 61 -12.37 -11.30 12.39
N THR A 62 -13.12 -11.12 13.48
CA THR A 62 -14.54 -11.48 13.56
C THR A 62 -15.48 -10.39 13.01
N LYS A 63 -14.93 -9.25 12.58
CA LYS A 63 -15.69 -8.12 12.00
C LYS A 63 -15.55 -8.14 10.49
N LYS A 64 -16.45 -7.43 9.82
CA LYS A 64 -16.38 -7.25 8.36
C LYS A 64 -15.17 -6.42 7.96
N HIS A 65 -14.97 -5.28 8.63
CA HIS A 65 -13.94 -4.30 8.29
C HIS A 65 -12.64 -4.52 9.08
N LEU A 66 -11.51 -4.30 8.41
CA LEU A 66 -10.18 -4.29 9.03
C LEU A 66 -10.10 -3.23 10.13
N PHE A 67 -10.64 -2.05 9.86
CA PHE A 67 -10.75 -0.92 10.78
C PHE A 67 -12.23 -0.55 11.00
N PRO A 68 -12.96 -1.22 11.91
CA PRO A 68 -14.35 -0.92 12.16
C PRO A 68 -14.51 0.47 12.82
N HIS A 69 -15.60 1.14 12.50
CA HIS A 69 -15.95 2.42 13.14
C HIS A 69 -16.11 2.24 14.66
N ARG A 70 -15.75 3.26 15.42
CA ARG A 70 -15.74 3.21 16.89
C ARG A 70 -17.12 2.94 17.47
N ASP A 71 -18.13 3.65 16.99
CA ASP A 71 -19.48 3.64 17.56
C ASP A 71 -20.44 2.68 16.83
N ASP A 72 -20.18 2.42 15.54
CA ASP A 72 -20.97 1.48 14.73
C ASP A 72 -20.04 0.48 14.04
N ARG A 73 -19.81 -0.65 14.67
CA ARG A 73 -18.88 -1.71 14.21
C ARG A 73 -19.29 -2.36 12.88
N THR A 74 -20.47 -2.07 12.35
CA THR A 74 -20.91 -2.54 11.03
C THR A 74 -20.38 -1.68 9.90
N LYS A 75 -19.87 -0.49 10.21
CA LYS A 75 -19.28 0.46 9.26
C LYS A 75 -17.75 0.49 9.37
N PRO A 76 -17.05 0.89 8.29
CA PRO A 76 -15.62 1.14 8.36
C PRO A 76 -15.32 2.44 9.12
N MET A 77 -14.08 2.57 9.58
CA MET A 77 -13.52 3.82 10.07
C MET A 77 -13.58 4.89 8.97
N VAL A 78 -13.72 6.15 9.34
CA VAL A 78 -13.71 7.27 8.39
C VAL A 78 -12.30 7.83 8.17
N THR A 79 -12.00 8.35 6.96
CA THR A 79 -10.69 8.94 6.65
C THR A 79 -10.34 10.14 7.53
N ALA A 80 -11.35 10.87 8.05
CA ALA A 80 -11.14 11.95 9.02
C ALA A 80 -10.42 11.48 10.29
N SER A 81 -10.52 10.19 10.66
CA SER A 81 -9.80 9.62 11.81
C SER A 81 -8.29 9.70 11.66
N PHE A 82 -7.75 9.70 10.44
CA PHE A 82 -6.31 9.92 10.23
C PHE A 82 -5.89 11.33 10.64
N ARG A 83 -6.69 12.35 10.31
CA ARG A 83 -6.41 13.74 10.74
C ARG A 83 -6.47 13.88 12.24
N GLN A 84 -7.48 13.26 12.87
CA GLN A 84 -7.61 13.24 14.32
C GLN A 84 -6.39 12.57 14.97
N MET A 85 -5.96 11.43 14.45
CA MET A 85 -4.78 10.73 14.96
C MET A 85 -3.50 11.57 14.80
N LEU A 86 -3.30 12.23 13.66
CA LEU A 86 -2.15 13.13 13.44
C LEU A 86 -2.19 14.33 14.39
N HIS A 87 -3.38 14.85 14.71
CA HIS A 87 -3.53 15.92 15.68
C HIS A 87 -3.11 15.46 17.09
N VAL A 88 -3.61 14.31 17.53
CA VAL A 88 -3.24 13.74 18.84
C VAL A 88 -1.74 13.46 18.96
N LEU A 89 -1.08 13.10 17.87
CA LEU A 89 0.36 12.83 17.80
C LEU A 89 1.23 14.08 17.55
N ASP A 90 0.65 15.28 17.54
CA ASP A 90 1.34 16.56 17.20
C ASP A 90 2.02 16.54 15.82
N TRP A 91 1.43 15.82 14.86
CA TRP A 91 1.88 15.75 13.47
C TRP A 91 1.00 16.55 12.52
N SER A 92 0.04 17.28 13.03
CA SER A 92 -0.86 18.13 12.23
C SER A 92 -0.05 19.20 11.47
N GLY A 93 -0.26 19.29 10.15
CA GLY A 93 0.51 20.19 9.29
C GLY A 93 1.94 19.74 8.96
N LYS A 94 2.50 18.76 9.68
CA LYS A 94 3.84 18.21 9.44
C LYS A 94 3.83 16.99 8.52
N PHE A 95 2.72 16.25 8.50
CA PHE A 95 2.56 15.03 7.71
C PHE A 95 1.14 14.90 7.16
N SER A 96 1.03 14.36 5.96
CA SER A 96 -0.24 13.98 5.32
C SER A 96 -0.27 12.48 5.05
N PRO A 97 -1.38 11.77 5.30
CA PRO A 97 -1.50 10.37 4.93
C PRO A 97 -1.19 10.09 3.45
N HIS A 98 -1.45 11.04 2.57
CA HIS A 98 -1.13 10.92 1.15
C HIS A 98 0.38 10.97 0.86
N ALA A 99 1.17 11.58 1.75
CA ALA A 99 2.62 11.65 1.60
C ALA A 99 3.30 10.27 1.58
N THR A 100 2.69 9.23 2.16
CA THR A 100 3.20 7.86 2.06
C THR A 100 3.39 7.42 0.61
N ARG A 101 2.43 7.78 -0.25
CA ARG A 101 2.43 7.42 -1.67
C ARG A 101 3.46 8.24 -2.46
N THR A 102 3.53 9.55 -2.21
CA THR A 102 4.52 10.42 -2.85
C THR A 102 5.94 9.98 -2.49
N THR A 103 6.21 9.75 -1.20
CA THR A 103 7.52 9.27 -0.74
C THR A 103 7.84 7.90 -1.32
N GLY A 104 6.89 6.96 -1.27
CA GLY A 104 7.08 5.62 -1.82
C GLY A 104 7.37 5.64 -3.33
N SER A 105 6.58 6.41 -4.09
CA SER A 105 6.80 6.57 -5.54
C SER A 105 8.18 7.15 -5.84
N THR A 106 8.57 8.25 -5.18
CA THR A 106 9.87 8.87 -5.39
C THR A 106 11.00 7.90 -5.09
N ARG A 107 10.96 7.23 -3.92
CA ARG A 107 12.03 6.31 -3.51
C ARG A 107 12.12 5.06 -4.39
N LEU A 108 11.00 4.49 -4.79
CA LEU A 108 11.00 3.34 -5.70
C LEU A 108 11.60 3.69 -7.08
N ASN A 109 11.31 4.88 -7.61
CA ASN A 109 11.95 5.37 -8.82
C ASN A 109 13.46 5.61 -8.63
N GLU A 110 13.88 6.20 -7.50
CA GLU A 110 15.30 6.39 -7.15
C GLU A 110 16.04 5.05 -6.97
N MET A 111 15.36 4.00 -6.51
CA MET A 111 15.88 2.64 -6.44
C MET A 111 15.99 1.94 -7.81
N GLY A 112 15.60 2.61 -8.90
CA GLY A 112 15.70 2.11 -10.27
C GLY A 112 14.64 1.11 -10.68
N TYR A 113 13.50 1.05 -9.97
CA TYR A 113 12.38 0.23 -10.42
C TYR A 113 11.68 0.82 -11.64
N SER A 114 11.10 -0.08 -12.46
CA SER A 114 10.33 0.34 -13.64
C SER A 114 9.20 1.29 -13.23
N PRO A 115 9.08 2.47 -13.86
CA PRO A 115 7.95 3.37 -13.62
C PRO A 115 6.59 2.67 -13.81
N ASP A 116 6.47 1.72 -14.73
CA ASP A 116 5.24 0.96 -14.97
C ASP A 116 4.83 0.15 -13.73
N TRP A 117 5.80 -0.43 -13.01
CA TRP A 117 5.52 -1.18 -11.78
C TRP A 117 5.05 -0.25 -10.67
N VAL A 118 5.71 0.91 -10.53
CA VAL A 118 5.36 1.92 -9.52
C VAL A 118 3.96 2.48 -9.79
N GLU A 119 3.67 2.89 -11.03
CA GLU A 119 2.35 3.41 -11.42
C GLU A 119 1.25 2.36 -11.25
N ARG A 120 1.54 1.10 -11.62
CA ARG A 120 0.59 0.00 -11.40
C ARG A 120 0.36 -0.26 -9.92
N GLN A 121 1.39 -0.19 -9.07
CA GLN A 121 1.26 -0.31 -7.61
C GLN A 121 0.37 0.79 -7.03
N LEU A 122 0.49 1.99 -7.54
CA LEU A 122 -0.30 3.14 -7.12
C LEU A 122 -1.72 3.16 -7.74
N ALA A 123 -2.08 2.20 -8.58
CA ALA A 123 -3.32 2.21 -9.36
C ALA A 123 -3.53 3.54 -10.10
N HIS A 124 -2.45 4.09 -10.66
CA HIS A 124 -2.51 5.22 -11.57
C HIS A 124 -2.85 4.73 -12.99
N GLU A 125 -3.50 5.59 -13.77
CA GLU A 125 -3.72 5.31 -15.17
C GLU A 125 -2.48 5.68 -15.99
N GLU A 126 -2.22 4.87 -17.00
CA GLU A 126 -1.28 5.22 -18.05
C GLU A 126 -1.80 6.49 -18.79
N PRO A 127 -1.10 7.62 -18.69
CA PRO A 127 -1.53 8.86 -19.33
C PRO A 127 -1.51 8.78 -20.86
N ASN A 128 -0.63 7.96 -21.43
CA ASN A 128 -0.55 7.75 -22.86
C ASN A 128 -1.66 6.80 -23.31
N ALA A 129 -2.60 7.32 -24.10
CA ALA A 129 -3.76 6.57 -24.58
C ALA A 129 -3.38 5.32 -25.39
N VAL A 130 -2.32 5.41 -26.23
CA VAL A 130 -1.83 4.28 -27.03
C VAL A 130 -1.24 3.21 -26.11
N ARG A 131 -0.34 3.56 -25.19
CA ARG A 131 0.20 2.60 -24.22
C ARG A 131 -0.90 1.96 -23.39
N ARG A 132 -1.88 2.70 -22.93
CA ARG A 132 -3.03 2.21 -22.16
C ARG A 132 -3.83 1.14 -22.92
N THR A 133 -3.96 1.29 -24.24
CA THR A 133 -4.67 0.32 -25.11
C THR A 133 -3.93 -1.01 -25.23
N TYR A 134 -2.59 -0.97 -25.23
CA TYR A 134 -1.77 -2.17 -25.49
C TYR A 134 -1.10 -2.76 -24.23
N ASN A 135 -0.90 -1.98 -23.17
CA ASN A 135 -0.24 -2.47 -21.95
C ASN A 135 -1.28 -2.82 -20.87
N HIS A 136 -1.68 -4.08 -20.83
CA HIS A 136 -2.59 -4.63 -19.80
C HIS A 136 -1.85 -5.44 -18.73
N ALA A 137 -0.51 -5.46 -18.75
CA ALA A 137 0.29 -6.22 -17.81
C ALA A 137 0.07 -5.74 -16.37
N ASP A 138 -0.07 -6.67 -15.44
CA ASP A 138 -0.23 -6.36 -14.03
C ASP A 138 1.10 -6.33 -13.27
N TYR A 139 2.15 -6.94 -13.79
CA TYR A 139 3.49 -7.02 -13.20
C TYR A 139 3.48 -7.52 -11.74
N PHE A 140 2.53 -8.39 -11.38
CA PHE A 140 2.30 -8.74 -9.99
C PHE A 140 3.55 -9.32 -9.30
N LYS A 141 4.26 -10.24 -9.98
CA LYS A 141 5.49 -10.86 -9.44
C LYS A 141 6.60 -9.84 -9.21
N ASP A 142 6.82 -8.95 -10.18
CA ASP A 142 7.83 -7.91 -10.08
C ASP A 142 7.49 -6.90 -9.00
N ARG A 143 6.21 -6.51 -8.90
CA ARG A 143 5.72 -5.64 -7.83
C ARG A 143 5.84 -6.29 -6.45
N ALA A 144 5.68 -7.61 -6.33
CA ALA A 144 5.87 -8.31 -5.07
C ALA A 144 7.32 -8.19 -4.57
N VAL A 145 8.30 -8.37 -5.47
CA VAL A 145 9.72 -8.16 -5.14
C VAL A 145 10.00 -6.70 -4.78
N MET A 146 9.49 -5.77 -5.58
CA MET A 146 9.63 -4.33 -5.34
C MET A 146 9.07 -3.92 -3.97
N MET A 147 7.86 -4.36 -3.64
CA MET A 147 7.20 -4.01 -2.38
C MET A 147 7.86 -4.68 -1.17
N GLN A 148 8.45 -5.86 -1.33
CA GLN A 148 9.25 -6.48 -0.26
C GLN A 148 10.50 -5.65 0.02
N GLN A 149 11.26 -5.26 -0.99
CA GLN A 149 12.46 -4.42 -0.80
C GLN A 149 12.10 -3.04 -0.24
N TRP A 150 10.96 -2.48 -0.65
CA TRP A 150 10.43 -1.26 -0.03
C TRP A 150 10.15 -1.43 1.47
N ALA A 151 9.51 -2.52 1.86
CA ALA A 151 9.20 -2.79 3.26
C ALA A 151 10.47 -3.02 4.11
N ASP A 152 11.48 -3.68 3.53
CA ASP A 152 12.77 -3.90 4.18
C ASP A 152 13.50 -2.56 4.39
N LEU A 153 13.46 -1.64 3.42
CA LEU A 153 13.99 -0.28 3.56
C LEU A 153 13.27 0.51 4.68
N LEU A 154 11.95 0.38 4.79
CA LEU A 154 11.20 1.00 5.88
C LEU A 154 11.62 0.47 7.25
N ASP A 155 11.95 -0.82 7.35
CA ASP A 155 12.43 -1.40 8.60
C ASP A 155 13.85 -0.93 8.94
N GLN A 156 14.73 -0.75 7.96
CA GLN A 156 16.04 -0.11 8.15
C GLN A 156 15.91 1.32 8.69
N TRP A 157 15.02 2.13 8.09
CA TRP A 157 14.77 3.50 8.59
C TRP A 157 14.25 3.53 10.02
N LYS A 158 13.38 2.60 10.41
CA LYS A 158 12.90 2.50 11.80
C LYS A 158 14.03 2.18 12.80
N LYS A 159 15.06 1.44 12.35
CA LYS A 159 16.24 1.13 13.18
C LYS A 159 17.27 2.26 13.22
N GLY A 160 17.06 3.34 12.43
CA GLY A 160 18.05 4.43 12.31
C GLY A 160 19.27 4.03 11.46
N GLU A 161 19.19 2.95 10.71
CA GLU A 161 20.24 2.53 9.79
C GLU A 161 20.29 3.49 8.60
N SER A 162 21.52 3.80 8.10
CA SER A 162 21.76 4.88 7.16
C SER A 162 20.96 4.74 5.85
N ASN A 163 20.56 5.87 5.27
CA ASN A 163 19.80 6.01 4.03
C ASN A 163 20.57 5.59 2.76
N VAL A 164 21.42 4.58 2.79
CA VAL A 164 22.04 4.03 1.60
C VAL A 164 20.97 3.31 0.81
N ILE A 165 20.53 3.92 -0.31
CA ILE A 165 19.63 3.27 -1.26
C ILE A 165 20.44 2.20 -1.98
N PRO A 166 20.14 0.90 -1.84
CA PRO A 166 20.82 -0.12 -2.61
C PRO A 166 20.45 0.07 -4.09
N LEU A 167 21.43 0.42 -4.91
CA LEU A 167 21.26 0.42 -6.36
C LEU A 167 20.93 -1.00 -6.81
N LYS A 168 19.90 -1.14 -7.64
CA LYS A 168 19.55 -2.42 -8.25
C LYS A 168 20.78 -2.93 -9.01
N GLN A 169 21.35 -4.07 -8.60
CA GLN A 169 22.36 -4.73 -9.41
C GLN A 169 21.71 -5.10 -10.75
N GLU A 170 22.21 -4.54 -11.85
CA GLU A 170 21.86 -5.02 -13.17
C GLU A 170 22.21 -6.51 -13.23
N ARG A 171 21.21 -7.34 -13.48
CA ARG A 171 21.47 -8.74 -13.82
C ARG A 171 22.22 -8.69 -15.15
N ALA A 172 23.50 -9.01 -15.11
CA ALA A 172 24.26 -9.31 -16.30
C ALA A 172 23.51 -10.36 -17.12
N ALA A 173 23.30 -10.05 -18.39
CA ALA A 173 22.64 -10.90 -19.36
C ALA A 173 23.44 -12.20 -19.61
#